data_c0efbe940f27a3f0d6e384fb346e08aa
#
_entry.id   c0efbe940f27a3f0d6e384fb346e08aa
#
_cell.length_a   1.000
_cell.length_b   1.000
_cell.length_c   1.000
_cell.angle_alpha   90.00
_cell.angle_beta   90.00
_cell.angle_gamma   90.00
#
_symmetry.space_group_name_H-M   'P 1'
#
loop_
_entity.id
_entity.type
_entity.pdbx_description
1 polymer ?
#
loop_
_entity_poly.entity_id
_entity_poly.type
_entity_poly.pdbx_seq_one_letter_code
_entity_poly.pdbx_strand_id
1 'polypeptide(L)'
;MGTSQTEAWRVTARQTIHALYQLLAQRPDQTAALLDIRDVLLQVYRKLETSKRPEIWVNRLINYIRNAAIKDHIYFPKEQEALMLVLGEIGQKAGFNGQYRADFSDKSQFYSLTETMPRH
;
A
#
# COMPACT_ATOMS: atom_id res chain seq x y z
N MET A 1 -19.16 -1.98 16.99
CA MET A 1 -17.91 -1.91 17.72
C MET A 1 -16.76 -1.56 16.80
N GLY A 2 -16.03 -0.48 17.12
CA GLY A 2 -14.91 -0.05 16.31
C GLY A 2 -13.82 -1.09 16.17
N THR A 3 -13.59 -1.88 17.22
CA THR A 3 -12.56 -2.90 17.23
C THR A 3 -12.82 -3.99 16.20
N SER A 4 -14.06 -4.46 16.10
CA SER A 4 -14.44 -5.49 15.14
C SER A 4 -14.25 -5.01 13.69
N GLN A 5 -14.62 -3.77 13.43
CA GLN A 5 -14.50 -3.19 12.10
C GLN A 5 -13.03 -2.97 11.73
N THR A 6 -12.24 -2.49 12.68
CA THR A 6 -10.80 -2.30 12.49
C THR A 6 -10.12 -3.62 12.17
N GLU A 7 -10.49 -4.69 12.87
CA GLU A 7 -9.94 -6.01 12.59
C GLU A 7 -10.33 -6.51 11.20
N ALA A 8 -11.57 -6.28 10.79
CA ALA A 8 -12.02 -6.66 9.46
C ALA A 8 -11.21 -5.94 8.37
N TRP A 9 -10.94 -4.66 8.55
CA TRP A 9 -10.10 -3.90 7.61
C TRP A 9 -8.68 -4.44 7.58
N ARG A 10 -8.12 -4.76 8.74
CA ARG A 10 -6.77 -5.32 8.86
C ARG A 10 -6.65 -6.62 8.08
N VAL A 11 -7.58 -7.53 8.30
CA VAL A 11 -7.57 -8.83 7.63
C VAL A 11 -7.73 -8.67 6.13
N THR A 12 -8.72 -7.90 5.70
CA THR A 12 -8.96 -7.68 4.27
C THR A 12 -7.76 -7.01 3.61
N ALA A 13 -7.20 -5.99 4.25
CA ALA A 13 -6.04 -5.29 3.69
C ALA A 13 -4.85 -6.22 3.53
N ARG A 14 -4.54 -7.02 4.55
CA ARG A 14 -3.41 -7.94 4.47
C ARG A 14 -3.61 -8.98 3.37
N GLN A 15 -4.79 -9.54 3.26
CA GLN A 15 -5.10 -10.51 2.21
C GLN A 15 -4.98 -9.87 0.82
N THR A 16 -5.51 -8.66 0.67
CA THR A 16 -5.47 -7.95 -0.61
C THR A 16 -4.05 -7.58 -1.01
N ILE A 17 -3.25 -7.10 -0.04
CA ILE A 17 -1.84 -6.76 -0.27
C ILE A 17 -1.07 -8.01 -0.71
N HIS A 18 -1.30 -9.13 -0.04
CA HIS A 18 -0.61 -10.37 -0.37
C HIS A 18 -0.94 -10.80 -1.80
N ALA A 19 -2.21 -10.76 -2.18
CA ALA A 19 -2.64 -11.12 -3.53
C ALA A 19 -2.04 -10.18 -4.58
N LEU A 20 -2.07 -8.88 -4.31
CA LEU A 20 -1.51 -7.90 -5.23
C LEU A 20 0.00 -8.08 -5.39
N TYR A 21 0.70 -8.29 -4.27
CA TYR A 21 2.14 -8.53 -4.30
C TYR A 21 2.48 -9.70 -5.22
N GLN A 22 1.75 -10.81 -5.08
CA GLN A 22 2.01 -11.99 -5.90
C GLN A 22 1.79 -11.71 -7.39
N LEU A 23 0.75 -10.99 -7.73
CA LEU A 23 0.50 -10.64 -9.13
C LEU A 23 1.60 -9.72 -9.69
N LEU A 24 2.04 -8.74 -8.90
CA LEU A 24 3.10 -7.84 -9.34
C LEU A 24 4.44 -8.57 -9.47
N ALA A 25 4.71 -9.51 -8.56
CA ALA A 25 5.96 -10.29 -8.61
C ALA A 25 6.03 -11.18 -9.85
N GLN A 26 4.91 -11.55 -10.43
CA GLN A 26 4.85 -12.40 -11.61
C GLN A 26 4.97 -11.63 -12.92
N ARG A 27 4.96 -10.30 -12.87
CA ARG A 27 5.08 -9.51 -14.10
C ARG A 27 6.46 -9.72 -14.72
N PRO A 28 6.54 -9.88 -16.05
CA PRO A 28 7.83 -10.10 -16.70
C PRO A 28 8.75 -8.90 -16.64
N ASP A 29 8.20 -7.69 -16.56
CA ASP A 29 8.96 -6.44 -16.55
C ASP A 29 9.04 -5.88 -15.13
N GLN A 30 10.15 -6.14 -14.44
CA GLN A 30 10.36 -5.69 -13.07
C GLN A 30 11.20 -4.41 -13.06
N THR A 31 10.53 -3.27 -13.32
CA THR A 31 11.20 -1.97 -13.28
C THR A 31 11.55 -1.57 -11.86
N ALA A 32 12.43 -0.58 -11.71
CA ALA A 32 12.78 -0.06 -10.39
C ALA A 32 11.54 0.42 -9.63
N ALA A 33 10.63 1.12 -10.33
CA ALA A 33 9.40 1.60 -9.71
C ALA A 33 8.52 0.45 -9.22
N LEU A 34 8.41 -0.63 -10.00
CA LEU A 34 7.63 -1.80 -9.61
C LEU A 34 8.24 -2.49 -8.41
N LEU A 35 9.57 -2.61 -8.36
CA LEU A 35 10.27 -3.18 -7.23
C LEU A 35 10.04 -2.36 -5.97
N ASP A 36 10.04 -1.03 -6.09
CA ASP A 36 9.74 -0.16 -4.96
C ASP A 36 8.31 -0.36 -4.46
N ILE A 37 7.35 -0.50 -5.36
CA ILE A 37 5.97 -0.78 -4.98
C ILE A 37 5.88 -2.12 -4.23
N ARG A 38 6.57 -3.14 -4.73
CA ARG A 38 6.60 -4.45 -4.06
C ARG A 38 7.17 -4.36 -2.65
N ASP A 39 8.25 -3.59 -2.48
CA ASP A 39 8.85 -3.40 -1.16
C ASP A 39 7.88 -2.73 -0.20
N VAL A 40 7.18 -1.70 -0.67
CA VAL A 40 6.22 -0.97 0.16
C VAL A 40 5.02 -1.85 0.52
N LEU A 41 4.55 -2.67 -0.40
CA LEU A 41 3.48 -3.62 -0.11
C LEU A 41 3.87 -4.55 1.03
N LEU A 42 5.08 -5.11 1.00
CA LEU A 42 5.55 -5.98 2.07
C LEU A 42 5.68 -5.24 3.39
N GLN A 43 6.19 -4.01 3.34
CA GLN A 43 6.40 -3.23 4.55
C GLN A 43 5.06 -2.90 5.22
N VAL A 44 4.07 -2.49 4.44
CA VAL A 44 2.74 -2.21 4.98
C VAL A 44 2.09 -3.48 5.51
N TYR A 45 2.26 -4.60 4.79
CA TYR A 45 1.77 -5.90 5.25
C TYR A 45 2.24 -6.20 6.68
N ARG A 46 3.52 -5.94 6.96
CA ARG A 46 4.10 -6.14 8.29
C ARG A 46 3.54 -5.14 9.30
N LYS A 47 3.47 -3.86 8.92
CA LYS A 47 2.98 -2.81 9.81
C LYS A 47 1.52 -3.03 10.20
N LEU A 48 0.73 -3.59 9.31
CA LEU A 48 -0.67 -3.84 9.58
C LEU A 48 -0.89 -4.84 10.70
N GLU A 49 0.07 -5.74 10.94
CA GLU A 49 -0.07 -6.74 11.98
C GLU A 49 -0.29 -6.12 13.35
N THR A 50 0.38 -5.02 13.66
CA THR A 50 0.33 -4.38 14.97
C THR A 50 -0.26 -2.97 14.95
N SER A 51 -0.65 -2.48 13.79
CA SER A 51 -1.16 -1.12 13.69
C SER A 51 -2.53 -0.97 14.35
N LYS A 52 -2.72 0.10 15.12
CA LYS A 52 -4.00 0.42 15.72
C LYS A 52 -4.98 1.02 14.70
N ARG A 53 -4.45 1.61 13.62
CA ARG A 53 -5.25 2.25 12.58
C ARG A 53 -4.80 1.79 11.21
N PRO A 54 -5.18 0.57 10.82
CA PRO A 54 -4.76 0.01 9.54
C PRO A 54 -5.17 0.86 8.34
N GLU A 55 -6.30 1.54 8.42
CA GLU A 55 -6.78 2.38 7.33
C GLU A 55 -5.82 3.50 6.97
N ILE A 56 -5.06 4.02 7.94
CA ILE A 56 -4.07 5.07 7.66
C ILE A 56 -2.92 4.52 6.83
N TRP A 57 -2.41 3.35 7.20
CA TRP A 57 -1.34 2.71 6.44
C TRP A 57 -1.78 2.35 5.02
N VAL A 58 -3.02 1.85 4.88
CA VAL A 58 -3.56 1.49 3.58
C VAL A 58 -3.78 2.74 2.73
N ASN A 59 -4.22 3.83 3.32
CA ASN A 59 -4.37 5.09 2.59
C ASN A 59 -3.03 5.57 2.02
N ARG A 60 -1.99 5.57 2.84
CA ARG A 60 -0.64 5.95 2.40
C ARG A 60 -0.16 5.02 1.29
N LEU A 61 -0.38 3.74 1.45
CA LEU A 61 0.03 2.74 0.47
C LEU A 61 -0.62 2.98 -0.89
N ILE A 62 -1.94 3.09 -0.93
CA ILE A 62 -2.63 3.23 -2.23
C ILE A 62 -2.25 4.54 -2.92
N ASN A 63 -2.07 5.60 -2.16
CA ASN A 63 -1.65 6.87 -2.75
C ASN A 63 -0.22 6.79 -3.28
N TYR A 64 0.67 6.09 -2.57
CA TYR A 64 2.04 5.87 -3.05
C TYR A 64 2.02 5.11 -4.38
N ILE A 65 1.25 4.02 -4.46
CA ILE A 65 1.19 3.20 -5.67
C ILE A 65 0.63 4.03 -6.84
N ARG A 66 -0.45 4.78 -6.61
CA ARG A 66 -1.05 5.60 -7.68
C ARG A 66 -0.09 6.67 -8.19
N ASN A 67 0.64 7.32 -7.27
CA ASN A 67 1.63 8.32 -7.68
C ASN A 67 2.77 7.69 -8.48
N ALA A 68 3.28 6.55 -8.03
CA ALA A 68 4.34 5.85 -8.74
C ALA A 68 3.87 5.40 -10.13
N ALA A 69 2.64 4.91 -10.23
CA ALA A 69 2.08 4.45 -11.50
C ALA A 69 1.95 5.59 -12.51
N ILE A 70 1.51 6.77 -12.05
CA ILE A 70 1.40 7.92 -12.93
C ILE A 70 2.78 8.36 -13.40
N LYS A 71 3.72 8.48 -12.46
CA LYS A 71 5.07 8.96 -12.76
C LYS A 71 5.82 8.04 -13.71
N ASP A 72 5.69 6.74 -13.51
CA ASP A 72 6.48 5.75 -14.26
C ASP A 72 5.65 4.97 -15.28
N HIS A 73 4.43 5.45 -15.55
CA HIS A 73 3.56 4.89 -16.59
C HIS A 73 3.28 3.40 -16.39
N ILE A 74 3.00 2.99 -15.16
CA ILE A 74 2.66 1.60 -14.85
C ILE A 74 1.17 1.39 -15.07
N TYR A 75 0.83 0.42 -15.91
CA TYR A 75 -0.54 0.01 -16.14
C TYR A 75 -0.88 -1.18 -15.26
N PHE A 76 -2.05 -1.14 -14.62
CA PHE A 76 -2.54 -2.26 -13.83
C PHE A 76 -3.68 -2.96 -14.57
N PRO A 77 -3.48 -4.22 -15.02
CA PRO A 77 -4.56 -5.00 -15.61
C PRO A 77 -5.73 -5.15 -14.63
N LYS A 78 -6.86 -5.57 -15.17
CA LYS A 78 -8.13 -5.62 -14.45
C LYS A 78 -8.03 -6.29 -13.08
N GLU A 79 -7.35 -7.43 -12.99
CA GLU A 79 -7.22 -8.16 -11.72
C GLU A 79 -6.46 -7.35 -10.68
N GLN A 80 -5.38 -6.71 -11.10
CA GLN A 80 -4.58 -5.88 -10.20
C GLN A 80 -5.34 -4.62 -9.80
N GLU A 81 -6.00 -4.01 -10.75
CA GLU A 81 -6.81 -2.82 -10.49
C GLU A 81 -7.93 -3.11 -9.50
N ALA A 82 -8.58 -4.26 -9.60
CA ALA A 82 -9.63 -4.65 -8.67
C ALA A 82 -9.11 -4.70 -7.23
N LEU A 83 -7.92 -5.25 -7.03
CA LEU A 83 -7.30 -5.29 -5.70
C LEU A 83 -6.96 -3.90 -5.20
N MET A 84 -6.48 -3.03 -6.09
CA MET A 84 -6.18 -1.65 -5.73
C MET A 84 -7.43 -0.88 -5.32
N LEU A 85 -8.57 -1.14 -5.95
CA LEU A 85 -9.84 -0.53 -5.57
C LEU A 85 -10.26 -0.94 -4.16
N VAL A 86 -10.07 -2.21 -3.80
CA VAL A 86 -10.35 -2.68 -2.43
C VAL A 86 -9.51 -1.91 -1.42
N LEU A 87 -8.21 -1.76 -1.70
CA LEU A 87 -7.32 -0.99 -0.81
C LEU A 87 -7.76 0.47 -0.74
N GLY A 88 -8.18 1.04 -1.86
CA GLY A 88 -8.68 2.41 -1.89
C GLY A 88 -9.90 2.61 -1.01
N GLU A 89 -10.82 1.66 -1.01
CA GLU A 89 -11.99 1.74 -0.16
C GLU A 89 -11.64 1.73 1.33
N ILE A 90 -10.71 0.86 1.72
CA ILE A 90 -10.23 0.82 3.11
C ILE A 90 -9.52 2.13 3.46
N GLY A 91 -8.66 2.61 2.56
CA GLY A 91 -7.92 3.84 2.77
C GLY A 91 -8.82 5.06 2.99
N GLN A 92 -9.98 5.10 2.33
CA GLN A 92 -10.93 6.20 2.52
C GLN A 92 -11.43 6.30 3.95
N LYS A 93 -11.38 5.23 4.72
CA LYS A 93 -11.80 5.24 6.13
C LYS A 93 -10.86 6.06 7.01
N ALA A 94 -9.68 6.41 6.51
CA ALA A 94 -8.75 7.29 7.24
C ALA A 94 -9.26 8.73 7.33
N GLY A 95 -10.19 9.13 6.47
CA GLY A 95 -10.71 10.49 6.43
C GLY A 95 -9.68 11.46 5.84
N PHE A 96 -9.86 12.74 6.12
CA PHE A 96 -9.01 13.79 5.56
C PHE A 96 -7.94 14.32 6.52
N ASN A 97 -7.81 13.74 7.71
CA ASN A 97 -6.98 14.29 8.78
C ASN A 97 -5.49 14.24 8.42
N GLY A 98 -4.95 15.39 8.00
CA GLY A 98 -3.52 15.56 7.78
C GLY A 98 -2.94 14.89 6.55
N GLN A 99 -3.67 14.01 5.91
CA GLN A 99 -3.14 13.23 4.80
C GLN A 99 -2.82 14.08 3.56
N TYR A 100 -3.53 15.18 3.36
CA TYR A 100 -3.27 16.07 2.23
C TYR A 100 -1.96 16.85 2.36
N ARG A 101 -1.30 16.78 3.51
CA ARG A 101 0.01 17.39 3.72
C ARG A 101 1.14 16.40 3.49
N ALA A 102 0.83 15.12 3.36
CA ALA A 102 1.84 14.09 3.18
C ALA A 102 2.33 14.07 1.74
N ASP A 103 3.62 13.83 1.59
CA ASP A 103 4.18 13.53 0.27
C ASP A 103 4.05 12.03 0.05
N PHE A 104 3.00 11.64 -0.64
CA PHE A 104 2.71 10.24 -0.87
C PHE A 104 3.71 9.55 -1.80
N SER A 105 4.56 10.32 -2.50
CA SER A 105 5.56 9.74 -3.40
C SER A 105 6.82 9.29 -2.66
N ASP A 106 6.99 9.67 -1.41
CA ASP A 106 8.21 9.36 -0.64
C ASP A 106 8.11 7.97 -0.04
N LYS A 107 8.94 7.06 -0.54
CA LYS A 107 9.00 5.67 -0.07
C LYS A 107 9.38 5.60 1.41
N SER A 108 10.21 6.54 1.89
CA SER A 108 10.73 6.50 3.27
C SER A 108 9.62 6.62 4.32
N GLN A 109 8.43 7.11 3.95
CA GLN A 109 7.32 7.22 4.87
C GLN A 109 6.90 5.87 5.48
N PHE A 110 7.26 4.76 4.84
CA PHE A 110 6.87 3.42 5.29
C PHE A 110 7.93 2.76 6.18
N TYR A 111 9.06 3.42 6.40
CA TYR A 111 10.19 2.85 7.15
C TYR A 111 10.54 3.74 8.33
N SER A 112 10.82 3.12 9.48
CA SER A 112 11.32 3.85 10.63
C SER A 112 12.81 4.14 10.47
N LEU A 113 13.35 4.99 11.34
CA LEU A 113 14.77 5.34 11.30
C LEU A 113 15.70 4.15 11.51
N THR A 114 15.19 3.10 12.17
CA THR A 114 15.98 1.91 12.45
C THR A 114 15.81 0.81 11.41
N GLU A 115 14.90 0.98 10.47
CA GLU A 115 14.65 0.00 9.42
C GLU A 115 15.45 0.35 8.17
N THR A 116 15.94 -0.68 7.48
CA THR A 116 16.65 -0.49 6.22
C THR A 116 15.65 -0.46 5.07
N MET A 117 15.70 0.61 4.28
CA MET A 117 14.84 0.74 3.11
C MET A 117 15.58 0.18 1.88
N PRO A 118 15.00 -0.84 1.21
CA PRO A 118 15.60 -1.36 -0.03
C PRO A 118 15.62 -0.28 -1.12
N ARG A 119 16.68 -0.28 -1.91
CA ARG A 119 16.85 0.68 -3.02
C ARG A 119 17.04 -0.07 -4.34
N HIS A 120 16.45 0.49 -5.37
CA HIS A 120 16.50 -0.15 -6.70
C HIS A 120 16.90 0.83 -7.78
#